data_5723ee6a3e50fe8a04e6910f57fe6f36
#
_entry.id   5723ee6a3e50fe8a04e6910f57fe6f36
#
_cell.length_a   1.000
_cell.length_b   1.000
_cell.length_c   1.000
_cell.angle_alpha   90.00
_cell.angle_beta   90.00
_cell.angle_gamma   90.00
#
_symmetry.space_group_name_H-M   'P 1'
#
loop_
_entity.id
_entity.type
_entity.pdbx_description
1 polymer ?
#
loop_
_entity_poly.entity_id
_entity_poly.type
_entity_poly.pdbx_seq_one_letter_code
_entity_poly.pdbx_strand_id
1 'polypeptide(L)'
;DTDNSEKTNGFTLKRADEYWFDCSLYDCTKPVTYWRSVGWSGAVQKMPLMLDKKFEQNGKTFAKSSQATWRDNVILPSKGYLERLWQERDLDTNTQQTNLDLTKSFTKLNTEHNLQYGASYSKTIKQMVNRAGNDAHDVKWWAERTLGRKTDWFTSEKIPETCEGSSTWNAFLCPRVDPEYSFLLPVTTTGKSAYFFDNIIINDYLSFDLGYRYDNIGYKPHYIAGSTPKLPDDIVKGLYIPLPKGEEISWNPGHYYDPTEEQIKQNVIDNINYIANQKKKYKAHSYSLTSTIDPTNYLRLQLRYSKGFRAPTSDEMYFTFKHPDFTILPNTDLKPEIAKTKEIALTLHHDDWGFISTSIFKTNYKNFIDLIFKGEKDFTLGSGGSSLPFSLYQNINRDNASVKGIEINSKLFLGKMAKFMNGFNLSYKYTYQKGRMNGNIPMNAIQPKTMVYGLGYDHPDHKFGFDFYTTHVASKNPQDTYNIYAKERGESDTTIKWRSKSYTILDFIGYVQPIKNLTIRAGVYNLTNRKYITWESARSIRSFGTSNVIEQSTGLGINRFYAPGRNYRMSVQFEF
;
A
#
# COMPACT_ATOMS: atom_id res chain seq x y z
N ASP A 1 12.76 -2.36 -11.43
CA ASP A 1 13.20 -1.01 -11.88
C ASP A 1 12.04 -0.05 -11.72
N THR A 2 11.96 0.58 -10.56
CA THR A 2 11.11 1.75 -10.41
C THR A 2 11.98 2.96 -10.74
N ASP A 3 12.00 3.31 -12.02
CA ASP A 3 12.53 4.59 -12.48
C ASP A 3 11.56 5.67 -11.97
N ASN A 4 11.79 6.13 -10.75
CA ASN A 4 11.09 7.28 -10.19
C ASN A 4 11.74 8.56 -10.75
N SER A 5 11.62 8.77 -12.05
CA SER A 5 11.81 10.10 -12.65
C SER A 5 10.64 10.98 -12.24
N GLU A 6 10.53 11.29 -10.95
CA GLU A 6 9.58 12.29 -10.49
C GLU A 6 10.06 13.66 -10.98
N LYS A 7 9.19 14.35 -11.70
CA LYS A 7 9.19 15.82 -11.68
C LYS A 7 8.94 16.19 -10.22
N THR A 8 9.97 16.20 -9.43
CA THR A 8 9.88 16.78 -8.11
C THR A 8 9.48 18.22 -8.33
N ASN A 9 8.47 18.69 -7.65
CA ASN A 9 8.29 20.10 -7.34
C ASN A 9 9.50 20.43 -6.47
N GLY A 10 10.65 20.60 -7.13
CA GLY A 10 11.94 20.47 -6.54
C GLY A 10 12.19 21.55 -5.54
N PHE A 11 12.47 21.13 -4.35
CA PHE A 11 12.99 21.98 -3.32
C PHE A 11 14.51 21.90 -3.32
N THR A 12 15.16 22.54 -4.25
CA THR A 12 16.54 22.93 -4.01
C THR A 12 16.48 24.32 -3.41
N LEU A 13 16.60 24.40 -2.09
CA LEU A 13 16.76 25.67 -1.41
C LEU A 13 18.13 26.23 -1.77
N LYS A 14 18.17 27.28 -2.57
CA LYS A 14 19.38 28.03 -2.89
C LYS A 14 19.18 29.50 -2.59
N ARG A 15 20.29 30.20 -2.39
CA ARG A 15 20.29 31.63 -2.12
C ARG A 15 19.67 32.40 -3.30
N ALA A 16 18.70 33.25 -2.99
CA ALA A 16 17.92 33.96 -4.02
C ALA A 16 18.75 34.97 -4.81
N ASP A 17 19.83 35.51 -4.20
CA ASP A 17 20.75 36.44 -4.84
C ASP A 17 21.60 35.80 -5.95
N GLU A 18 21.71 34.49 -5.95
CA GLU A 18 22.46 33.71 -6.94
C GLU A 18 21.59 33.22 -8.11
N TYR A 19 20.25 33.41 -8.03
CA TYR A 19 19.32 32.89 -9.02
C TYR A 19 18.90 33.87 -10.08
N TRP A 20 18.91 33.36 -11.29
CA TRP A 20 18.38 34.03 -12.47
C TRP A 20 17.30 33.15 -13.09
N PHE A 21 16.15 33.74 -13.37
CA PHE A 21 15.02 33.05 -13.93
C PHE A 21 15.00 33.29 -15.45
N ASP A 22 14.99 32.24 -16.24
CA ASP A 22 14.85 32.31 -17.70
C ASP A 22 13.42 32.72 -18.04
N CYS A 23 13.23 33.93 -18.57
CA CYS A 23 11.92 34.48 -18.87
C CYS A 23 11.23 33.79 -20.06
N SER A 24 11.91 32.92 -20.78
CA SER A 24 11.28 32.05 -21.79
C SER A 24 10.55 30.85 -21.13
N LEU A 25 10.93 30.52 -19.92
CA LEU A 25 10.37 29.40 -19.14
C LEU A 25 9.43 29.89 -18.03
N TYR A 26 9.61 31.14 -17.59
CA TYR A 26 8.85 31.75 -16.50
C TYR A 26 8.22 33.05 -16.94
N ASP A 27 7.04 33.31 -16.42
CA ASP A 27 6.44 34.64 -16.50
C ASP A 27 7.14 35.56 -15.50
N CYS A 28 8.24 36.19 -15.96
CA CYS A 28 9.04 37.10 -15.13
C CYS A 28 8.29 38.40 -14.75
N THR A 29 7.03 38.55 -15.12
CA THR A 29 6.17 39.65 -14.64
C THR A 29 5.49 39.32 -13.31
N LYS A 30 5.50 38.05 -12.93
CA LYS A 30 4.90 37.56 -11.69
C LYS A 30 5.95 37.37 -10.60
N PRO A 31 5.57 37.54 -9.32
CA PRO A 31 6.46 37.25 -8.22
C PRO A 31 6.75 35.75 -8.15
N VAL A 32 8.00 35.40 -7.83
CA VAL A 32 8.37 34.03 -7.46
C VAL A 32 8.24 33.85 -5.97
N THR A 33 7.86 32.66 -5.55
CA THR A 33 7.78 32.34 -4.13
C THR A 33 9.15 31.94 -3.60
N TYR A 34 9.55 32.53 -2.49
CA TYR A 34 10.78 32.19 -1.80
C TYR A 34 10.56 32.04 -0.29
N TRP A 35 11.55 31.46 0.38
CA TRP A 35 11.55 31.25 1.82
C TRP A 35 12.62 32.10 2.46
N ARG A 36 12.24 32.90 3.44
CA ARG A 36 13.16 33.67 4.25
C ARG A 36 13.27 33.10 5.65
N SER A 37 14.48 32.88 6.14
CA SER A 37 14.70 32.59 7.55
C SER A 37 14.43 33.84 8.38
N VAL A 38 13.48 33.78 9.29
CA VAL A 38 13.06 34.90 10.13
C VAL A 38 13.56 34.67 11.56
N GLY A 39 14.55 35.46 11.98
CA GLY A 39 15.05 35.45 13.35
C GLY A 39 15.93 34.25 13.73
N TRP A 40 16.28 34.17 15.01
CA TRP A 40 17.16 33.15 15.59
C TRP A 40 16.45 31.81 15.81
N SER A 41 15.13 31.76 15.66
CA SER A 41 14.29 30.59 15.93
C SER A 41 14.21 29.60 14.78
N GLY A 42 14.89 29.82 13.64
CA GLY A 42 14.79 28.98 12.47
C GLY A 42 13.42 29.01 11.78
N ALA A 43 12.52 29.90 12.19
CA ALA A 43 11.23 30.07 11.53
C ALA A 43 11.42 30.53 10.09
N VAL A 44 10.69 29.89 9.16
CA VAL A 44 10.77 30.18 7.72
C VAL A 44 9.48 30.83 7.27
N GLN A 45 9.57 32.01 6.69
CA GLN A 45 8.43 32.74 6.15
C GLN A 45 8.40 32.65 4.62
N LYS A 46 7.26 32.30 4.07
CA LYS A 46 7.02 32.29 2.63
C LYS A 46 6.63 33.69 2.17
N MET A 47 7.38 34.23 1.21
CA MET A 47 7.16 35.58 0.69
C MET A 47 7.20 35.62 -0.83
N PRO A 48 6.44 36.51 -1.49
CA PRO A 48 6.58 36.77 -2.92
C PRO A 48 7.77 37.70 -3.18
N LEU A 49 8.57 37.40 -4.20
CA LEU A 49 9.68 38.22 -4.69
C LEU A 49 9.46 38.61 -6.13
N MET A 50 9.44 39.93 -6.42
CA MET A 50 9.35 40.43 -7.78
C MET A 50 10.71 40.31 -8.48
N LEU A 51 10.69 39.91 -9.75
CA LEU A 51 11.85 39.79 -10.61
C LEU A 51 12.05 41.13 -11.35
N ASP A 52 12.59 42.13 -10.64
CA ASP A 52 12.67 43.52 -11.11
C ASP A 52 13.95 43.85 -11.88
N LYS A 53 14.96 42.96 -11.87
CA LYS A 53 16.21 43.16 -12.65
C LYS A 53 16.25 42.18 -13.81
N LYS A 54 16.03 42.68 -15.04
CA LYS A 54 16.16 41.91 -16.25
C LYS A 54 17.52 42.18 -16.93
N PHE A 55 18.07 41.18 -17.55
CA PHE A 55 19.32 41.25 -18.30
C PHE A 55 19.35 40.18 -19.40
N GLU A 56 20.13 40.48 -20.46
CA GLU A 56 20.30 39.58 -21.58
C GLU A 56 21.61 38.81 -21.47
N GLN A 57 21.56 37.49 -21.73
CA GLN A 57 22.74 36.66 -21.79
C GLN A 57 22.52 35.51 -22.78
N ASN A 58 23.46 35.34 -23.71
CA ASN A 58 23.40 34.29 -24.75
C ASN A 58 22.09 34.29 -25.55
N GLY A 59 21.56 35.50 -25.89
CA GLY A 59 20.31 35.65 -26.63
C GLY A 59 19.04 35.27 -25.85
N LYS A 60 19.11 35.18 -24.55
CA LYS A 60 17.99 34.91 -23.66
C LYS A 60 17.85 36.00 -22.61
N THR A 61 16.60 36.31 -22.27
CA THR A 61 16.27 37.24 -21.20
C THR A 61 16.17 36.50 -19.89
N PHE A 62 16.92 36.95 -18.90
CA PHE A 62 16.87 36.48 -17.52
C PHE A 62 16.40 37.60 -16.61
N ALA A 63 15.79 37.22 -15.51
CA ALA A 63 15.38 38.13 -14.47
C ALA A 63 15.82 37.65 -13.09
N LYS A 64 16.18 38.61 -12.20
CA LYS A 64 16.43 38.36 -10.78
C LYS A 64 15.77 39.43 -9.93
N SER A 65 15.65 39.17 -8.63
CA SER A 65 15.12 40.16 -7.72
C SER A 65 16.23 41.01 -7.15
N SER A 66 16.06 42.36 -7.15
CA SER A 66 16.94 43.29 -6.44
C SER A 66 16.77 43.23 -4.94
N GLN A 67 15.65 42.72 -4.46
CA GLN A 67 15.33 42.60 -3.02
C GLN A 67 15.80 41.28 -2.42
N ALA A 68 16.30 40.35 -3.24
CA ALA A 68 16.84 39.10 -2.75
C ALA A 68 18.11 39.33 -1.91
N THR A 69 18.15 38.73 -0.75
CA THR A 69 19.30 38.79 0.15
C THR A 69 19.93 37.40 0.30
N TRP A 70 21.15 37.35 0.84
CA TRP A 70 21.84 36.10 1.11
C TRP A 70 21.10 35.17 2.11
N ARG A 71 20.10 35.68 2.84
CA ARG A 71 19.25 34.94 3.77
C ARG A 71 18.01 34.34 3.09
N ASP A 72 17.73 34.75 1.89
CA ASP A 72 16.55 34.28 1.14
C ASP A 72 16.92 33.05 0.33
N ASN A 73 16.10 32.02 0.42
CA ASN A 73 16.22 30.81 -0.37
C ASN A 73 15.07 30.73 -1.37
N VAL A 74 15.37 30.51 -2.65
CA VAL A 74 14.37 30.39 -3.69
C VAL A 74 13.96 28.94 -3.84
N ILE A 75 12.66 28.75 -3.94
CA ILE A 75 12.10 27.50 -4.45
C ILE A 75 12.12 27.59 -5.98
N LEU A 76 12.94 26.77 -6.63
CA LEU A 76 12.93 26.68 -8.09
C LEU A 76 11.57 26.16 -8.57
N PRO A 77 10.93 26.89 -9.49
CA PRO A 77 9.70 26.41 -10.10
C PRO A 77 9.96 25.14 -10.89
N SER A 78 8.99 24.23 -10.86
CA SER A 78 9.07 22.84 -11.30
C SER A 78 9.18 22.59 -12.82
N LYS A 79 9.22 23.62 -13.66
CA LYS A 79 9.33 23.41 -15.12
C LYS A 79 10.77 23.20 -15.55
N GLY A 80 11.09 21.97 -15.92
CA GLY A 80 12.36 21.62 -16.56
C GLY A 80 13.45 21.08 -15.62
N TYR A 81 13.17 20.92 -14.34
CA TYR A 81 14.09 20.29 -13.41
C TYR A 81 13.77 18.79 -13.29
N LEU A 82 14.75 17.96 -13.55
CA LEU A 82 14.70 16.51 -13.33
C LEU A 82 15.84 16.16 -12.37
N GLU A 83 15.50 15.89 -11.14
CA GLU A 83 16.39 15.17 -10.23
C GLU A 83 16.11 13.69 -10.39
N ARG A 84 17.09 12.93 -10.82
CA ARG A 84 16.99 11.49 -10.94
C ARG A 84 17.46 10.86 -9.63
N LEU A 85 16.50 10.57 -8.79
CA LEU A 85 16.70 9.67 -7.65
C LEU A 85 16.32 8.27 -8.12
N TRP A 86 17.19 7.31 -7.93
CA TRP A 86 16.89 5.92 -8.18
C TRP A 86 16.87 5.14 -6.85
N GLN A 87 15.97 4.21 -6.78
CA GLN A 87 15.87 3.28 -5.66
C GLN A 87 15.57 1.89 -6.21
N GLU A 88 16.37 0.93 -5.80
CA GLU A 88 16.17 -0.48 -6.06
C GLU A 88 15.80 -1.18 -4.76
N ARG A 89 14.84 -2.06 -4.80
CA ARG A 89 14.41 -2.85 -3.66
C ARG A 89 14.29 -4.30 -4.06
N ASP A 90 15.22 -5.10 -3.57
CA ASP A 90 15.20 -6.55 -3.73
C ASP A 90 14.50 -7.19 -2.53
N LEU A 91 13.48 -7.97 -2.80
CA LEU A 91 12.76 -8.75 -1.81
C LEU A 91 12.84 -10.23 -2.17
N ASP A 92 13.69 -10.95 -1.46
CA ASP A 92 13.84 -12.39 -1.61
C ASP A 92 12.95 -13.14 -0.62
N THR A 93 12.23 -14.13 -1.14
CA THR A 93 11.42 -15.02 -0.31
C THR A 93 11.66 -16.46 -0.76
N ASN A 94 12.30 -17.23 0.10
CA ASN A 94 12.51 -18.67 -0.12
C ASN A 94 11.60 -19.46 0.82
N THR A 95 10.72 -20.28 0.24
CA THR A 95 9.75 -21.08 1.01
C THR A 95 9.93 -22.57 0.69
N GLN A 96 10.10 -23.36 1.74
CA GLN A 96 10.05 -24.82 1.71
C GLN A 96 8.78 -25.25 2.42
N GLN A 97 7.99 -26.09 1.80
CA GLN A 97 6.74 -26.59 2.40
C GLN A 97 6.59 -28.08 2.14
N THR A 98 6.12 -28.79 3.17
CA THR A 98 5.76 -30.18 3.10
C THR A 98 4.36 -30.35 3.67
N ASN A 99 3.47 -31.01 2.93
CA ASN A 99 2.11 -31.33 3.35
C ASN A 99 1.91 -32.84 3.30
N LEU A 100 1.18 -33.35 4.28
CA LEU A 100 0.63 -34.70 4.28
C LEU A 100 -0.88 -34.58 4.39
N ASP A 101 -1.58 -35.00 3.35
CA ASP A 101 -3.04 -34.98 3.26
C ASP A 101 -3.55 -36.40 3.06
N LEU A 102 -4.44 -36.82 3.94
CA LEU A 102 -5.06 -38.14 3.93
C LEU A 102 -6.57 -37.99 3.90
N THR A 103 -7.22 -38.85 3.16
CA THR A 103 -8.68 -38.90 3.05
C THR A 103 -9.19 -40.29 3.39
N LYS A 104 -10.33 -40.36 4.06
CA LYS A 104 -10.99 -41.60 4.41
C LYS A 104 -12.51 -41.41 4.40
N SER A 105 -13.21 -42.18 3.61
CA SER A 105 -14.68 -42.29 3.65
C SER A 105 -15.08 -43.56 4.39
N PHE A 106 -16.09 -43.46 5.27
CA PHE A 106 -16.62 -44.58 6.02
C PHE A 106 -18.06 -44.28 6.46
N THR A 107 -18.81 -45.34 6.73
CA THR A 107 -20.16 -45.25 7.30
C THR A 107 -20.15 -45.73 8.74
N LYS A 108 -20.74 -44.95 9.64
CA LYS A 108 -20.88 -45.27 11.06
C LYS A 108 -22.21 -44.72 11.58
N LEU A 109 -22.96 -45.53 12.34
CA LEU A 109 -24.26 -45.15 12.91
C LEU A 109 -25.25 -44.58 11.89
N ASN A 110 -25.29 -45.15 10.70
CA ASN A 110 -26.10 -44.71 9.54
C ASN A 110 -25.77 -43.28 9.03
N THR A 111 -24.58 -42.78 9.33
CA THR A 111 -24.08 -41.54 8.80
C THR A 111 -22.87 -41.80 7.92
N GLU A 112 -22.74 -41.06 6.83
CA GLU A 112 -21.57 -41.10 5.96
C GLU A 112 -20.58 -40.04 6.41
N HIS A 113 -19.30 -40.39 6.51
CA HIS A 113 -18.21 -39.52 6.88
C HIS A 113 -17.21 -39.45 5.74
N ASN A 114 -16.86 -38.23 5.33
CA ASN A 114 -15.79 -37.95 4.39
C ASN A 114 -14.69 -37.12 5.12
N LEU A 115 -13.81 -37.87 5.79
CA LEU A 115 -12.77 -37.31 6.64
C LEU A 115 -11.53 -36.95 5.80
N GLN A 116 -11.05 -35.73 5.95
CA GLN A 116 -9.74 -35.27 5.50
C GLN A 116 -8.93 -34.87 6.73
N TYR A 117 -7.69 -35.32 6.81
CA TYR A 117 -6.83 -34.96 7.91
C TYR A 117 -5.37 -34.90 7.45
N GLY A 118 -4.58 -34.12 8.15
CA GLY A 118 -3.22 -33.96 7.72
C GLY A 118 -2.38 -33.09 8.62
N ALA A 119 -1.15 -32.92 8.18
CA ALA A 119 -0.18 -32.05 8.82
C ALA A 119 0.62 -31.28 7.76
N SER A 120 1.07 -30.08 8.12
CA SER A 120 1.97 -29.31 7.26
C SER A 120 3.12 -28.73 8.04
N TYR A 121 4.25 -28.63 7.37
CA TYR A 121 5.43 -27.91 7.81
C TYR A 121 5.84 -26.91 6.74
N SER A 122 6.14 -25.68 7.15
CA SER A 122 6.70 -24.67 6.26
C SER A 122 7.86 -23.94 6.91
N LYS A 123 8.85 -23.57 6.10
CA LYS A 123 9.94 -22.69 6.49
C LYS A 123 10.09 -21.64 5.40
N THR A 124 9.93 -20.38 5.77
CA THR A 124 10.10 -19.24 4.86
C THR A 124 11.22 -18.37 5.38
N ILE A 125 12.18 -18.05 4.53
CA ILE A 125 13.19 -17.02 4.79
C ILE A 125 12.84 -15.83 3.91
N LYS A 126 12.64 -14.69 4.51
CA LYS A 126 12.36 -13.42 3.85
C LYS A 126 13.47 -12.44 4.17
N GLN A 127 14.04 -11.83 3.15
CA GLN A 127 15.08 -10.80 3.29
C GLN A 127 14.82 -9.67 2.32
N MET A 128 15.26 -8.47 2.67
CA MET A 128 15.12 -7.28 1.87
C MET A 128 16.46 -6.56 1.80
N VAL A 129 16.83 -6.11 0.61
CA VAL A 129 17.97 -5.22 0.38
C VAL A 129 17.48 -4.02 -0.39
N ASN A 130 17.83 -2.82 0.08
CA ASN A 130 17.54 -1.58 -0.62
C ASN A 130 18.86 -0.95 -1.04
N ARG A 131 18.87 -0.44 -2.27
CA ARG A 131 19.91 0.40 -2.83
C ARG A 131 19.28 1.69 -3.29
N ALA A 132 19.95 2.78 -3.09
CA ALA A 132 19.47 4.09 -3.52
C ALA A 132 20.64 4.95 -3.98
N GLY A 133 20.33 5.95 -4.76
CA GLY A 133 21.33 6.91 -5.19
C GLY A 133 20.69 8.06 -5.94
N ASN A 134 21.50 9.04 -6.32
CA ASN A 134 21.09 10.08 -7.24
C ASN A 134 22.05 10.17 -8.42
N ASP A 135 21.56 10.69 -9.53
CA ASP A 135 22.31 10.96 -10.73
C ASP A 135 22.46 12.48 -10.91
N ALA A 136 23.66 12.98 -10.62
CA ALA A 136 23.98 14.39 -10.72
C ALA A 136 24.07 14.92 -12.16
N HIS A 137 24.14 14.07 -13.17
CA HIS A 137 24.19 14.49 -14.57
C HIS A 137 22.94 15.27 -14.97
N ASP A 138 21.79 14.91 -14.42
CA ASP A 138 20.53 15.58 -14.73
C ASP A 138 20.51 17.02 -14.21
N VAL A 139 21.14 17.29 -13.06
CA VAL A 139 21.27 18.64 -12.50
C VAL A 139 22.15 19.52 -13.39
N LYS A 140 23.29 19.02 -13.85
CA LYS A 140 24.19 19.74 -14.77
C LYS A 140 23.52 19.97 -16.11
N TRP A 141 22.92 18.95 -16.69
CA TRP A 141 22.20 19.02 -17.95
C TRP A 141 21.05 20.05 -17.89
N TRP A 142 20.28 20.03 -16.80
CA TRP A 142 19.21 20.98 -16.58
C TRP A 142 19.75 22.42 -16.46
N ALA A 143 20.78 22.65 -15.69
CA ALA A 143 21.37 23.96 -15.48
C ALA A 143 21.92 24.51 -16.79
N GLU A 144 22.64 23.73 -17.58
CA GLU A 144 23.18 24.12 -18.88
C GLU A 144 22.06 24.42 -19.88
N ARG A 145 20.99 23.66 -19.90
CA ARG A 145 19.91 23.77 -20.86
C ARG A 145 18.91 24.87 -20.51
N THR A 146 18.63 25.05 -19.23
CA THR A 146 17.64 26.02 -18.75
C THR A 146 18.23 27.42 -18.62
N LEU A 147 19.46 27.54 -18.18
CA LEU A 147 20.12 28.80 -17.92
C LEU A 147 20.97 29.27 -19.10
N GLY A 148 21.16 28.45 -20.14
CA GLY A 148 22.01 28.75 -21.27
C GLY A 148 23.47 29.00 -20.89
N ARG A 149 23.89 28.57 -19.71
CA ARG A 149 25.24 28.67 -19.19
C ARG A 149 25.90 27.30 -19.19
N LYS A 150 27.15 27.27 -19.58
CA LYS A 150 28.05 26.34 -18.93
C LYS A 150 28.08 26.77 -17.46
N THR A 151 27.61 25.95 -16.63
CA THR A 151 27.26 26.14 -15.25
C THR A 151 28.39 26.53 -14.33
N ASP A 152 29.02 27.69 -14.58
CA ASP A 152 30.05 28.19 -13.67
C ASP A 152 29.51 28.54 -12.29
N TRP A 153 28.21 28.61 -12.09
CA TRP A 153 27.67 28.90 -10.76
C TRP A 153 27.19 27.65 -9.99
N PHE A 154 26.84 26.58 -10.66
CA PHE A 154 26.96 25.27 -10.05
C PHE A 154 28.44 24.89 -9.95
N THR A 155 29.30 25.62 -10.66
CA THR A 155 30.69 25.31 -10.97
C THR A 155 31.70 26.41 -10.76
N SER A 156 31.40 27.52 -10.23
CA SER A 156 32.39 28.24 -9.45
C SER A 156 32.89 27.32 -8.32
N GLU A 157 32.13 26.33 -8.11
CA GLU A 157 32.36 25.00 -7.60
C GLU A 157 32.34 24.05 -8.81
N LYS A 158 33.45 23.78 -9.44
CA LYS A 158 33.65 22.69 -10.38
C LYS A 158 32.98 21.45 -9.79
N ILE A 159 32.18 20.74 -10.59
CA ILE A 159 31.90 19.34 -10.25
C ILE A 159 33.28 18.75 -10.00
N PRO A 160 33.62 18.33 -8.78
CA PRO A 160 34.97 17.89 -8.47
C PRO A 160 35.29 16.81 -9.48
N GLU A 161 36.46 16.89 -10.13
CA GLU A 161 36.96 15.83 -11.02
C GLU A 161 36.96 14.48 -10.32
N THR A 162 37.08 14.51 -8.98
CA THR A 162 36.84 13.39 -8.08
C THR A 162 35.80 13.79 -7.05
N CYS A 163 34.69 13.08 -6.99
CA CYS A 163 33.66 13.28 -5.96
C CYS A 163 34.11 12.80 -4.57
N GLU A 164 35.37 12.39 -4.41
CA GLU A 164 35.97 12.00 -3.13
C GLU A 164 36.35 13.22 -2.31
N GLY A 165 35.89 13.26 -1.06
CA GLY A 165 36.28 14.29 -0.10
C GLY A 165 35.59 15.65 -0.26
N SER A 166 34.51 15.74 -1.03
CA SER A 166 33.79 17.01 -1.18
C SER A 166 33.08 17.41 0.11
N SER A 167 33.19 18.71 0.45
CA SER A 167 32.42 19.30 1.53
C SER A 167 30.92 19.09 1.30
N THR A 168 30.12 19.10 2.35
CA THR A 168 28.67 18.84 2.37
C THR A 168 27.85 19.60 1.31
N TRP A 169 28.38 20.70 0.77
CA TRP A 169 27.74 21.52 -0.26
C TRP A 169 27.84 20.93 -1.66
N ASN A 170 28.90 20.23 -1.99
CA ASN A 170 29.11 19.65 -3.32
C ASN A 170 28.67 18.19 -3.41
N ALA A 171 28.38 17.57 -2.27
CA ALA A 171 27.98 16.17 -2.21
C ALA A 171 26.69 15.85 -3.03
N PHE A 172 25.80 16.83 -3.20
CA PHE A 172 24.58 16.62 -3.99
C PHE A 172 24.80 16.72 -5.52
N LEU A 173 25.92 17.31 -5.97
CA LEU A 173 26.27 17.39 -7.40
C LEU A 173 26.96 16.13 -7.92
N CYS A 174 27.39 15.27 -7.02
CA CYS A 174 28.05 14.04 -7.37
C CYS A 174 27.06 12.88 -7.48
N PRO A 175 27.20 12.03 -8.51
CA PRO A 175 26.51 10.75 -8.49
C PRO A 175 26.82 10.02 -7.18
N ARG A 176 25.78 9.59 -6.50
CA ARG A 176 25.92 8.96 -5.20
C ARG A 176 25.19 7.63 -5.19
N VAL A 177 25.88 6.62 -4.70
CA VAL A 177 25.28 5.34 -4.34
C VAL A 177 25.34 5.23 -2.83
N ASP A 178 24.18 5.17 -2.21
CA ASP A 178 24.09 5.00 -0.76
C ASP A 178 24.51 3.59 -0.36
N PRO A 179 25.10 3.39 0.82
CA PRO A 179 25.37 2.03 1.33
C PRO A 179 24.10 1.21 1.36
N GLU A 180 24.23 -0.08 1.08
CA GLU A 180 23.09 -1.01 1.18
C GLU A 180 22.48 -0.97 2.58
N TYR A 181 21.16 -0.91 2.61
CA TYR A 181 20.39 -0.92 3.85
C TYR A 181 19.15 -1.79 3.70
N SER A 182 18.47 -2.05 4.79
CA SER A 182 17.20 -2.78 4.76
C SER A 182 16.16 -2.11 5.64
N PHE A 183 14.90 -2.21 5.27
CA PHE A 183 13.80 -1.85 6.17
C PHE A 183 13.31 -3.05 6.98
N LEU A 184 13.76 -4.25 6.66
CA LEU A 184 13.37 -5.48 7.32
C LEU A 184 14.60 -6.38 7.48
N LEU A 185 14.94 -6.73 8.71
CA LEU A 185 15.96 -7.76 8.93
C LEU A 185 15.52 -9.08 8.28
N PRO A 186 16.46 -9.94 7.86
CA PRO A 186 16.13 -11.28 7.42
C PRO A 186 15.34 -12.02 8.51
N VAL A 187 14.16 -12.54 8.17
CA VAL A 187 13.29 -13.25 9.11
C VAL A 187 13.04 -14.67 8.63
N THR A 188 13.38 -15.64 9.47
CA THR A 188 12.96 -17.03 9.29
C THR A 188 11.61 -17.24 9.97
N THR A 189 10.59 -17.57 9.18
CA THR A 189 9.26 -17.96 9.67
C THR A 189 9.12 -19.47 9.55
N THR A 190 8.70 -20.13 10.63
CA THR A 190 8.39 -21.56 10.63
C THR A 190 6.93 -21.78 10.98
N GLY A 191 6.24 -22.58 10.19
CA GLY A 191 4.86 -22.99 10.42
C GLY A 191 4.76 -24.49 10.60
N LYS A 192 4.03 -24.93 11.64
CA LYS A 192 3.67 -26.33 11.86
C LYS A 192 2.18 -26.38 12.12
N SER A 193 1.45 -27.21 11.41
CA SER A 193 0.01 -27.36 11.62
C SER A 193 -0.43 -28.80 11.51
N ALA A 194 -1.52 -29.11 12.21
CA ALA A 194 -2.29 -30.33 12.05
C ALA A 194 -3.77 -29.97 11.95
N TYR A 195 -4.51 -30.68 11.14
CA TYR A 195 -5.91 -30.39 10.87
C TYR A 195 -6.71 -31.62 10.57
N PHE A 196 -8.01 -31.53 10.78
CA PHE A 196 -8.99 -32.44 10.21
C PHE A 196 -10.21 -31.66 9.74
N PHE A 197 -10.88 -32.20 8.77
CA PHE A 197 -12.17 -31.79 8.26
C PHE A 197 -13.02 -33.02 8.02
N ASP A 198 -14.27 -33.02 8.50
CA ASP A 198 -15.21 -34.12 8.30
C ASP A 198 -16.51 -33.58 7.72
N ASN A 199 -16.86 -34.05 6.54
CA ASN A 199 -18.18 -33.84 5.97
C ASN A 199 -19.06 -35.05 6.38
N ILE A 200 -20.05 -34.79 7.23
CA ILE A 200 -20.93 -35.77 7.85
C ILE A 200 -22.29 -35.64 7.20
N ILE A 201 -22.68 -36.69 6.44
CA ILE A 201 -23.99 -36.76 5.79
C ILE A 201 -24.88 -37.62 6.70
N ILE A 202 -25.92 -36.99 7.27
CA ILE A 202 -26.89 -37.67 8.14
C ILE A 202 -27.95 -38.34 7.29
N ASN A 203 -28.47 -37.63 6.28
CA ASN A 203 -29.45 -38.08 5.30
C ASN A 203 -29.50 -37.06 4.15
N ASP A 204 -30.39 -37.26 3.21
CA ASP A 204 -30.57 -36.42 2.01
C ASP A 204 -30.91 -34.92 2.35
N TYR A 205 -31.35 -34.65 3.58
CA TYR A 205 -31.83 -33.32 4.00
C TYR A 205 -30.88 -32.62 4.93
N LEU A 206 -29.90 -33.31 5.54
CA LEU A 206 -29.08 -32.76 6.58
C LEU A 206 -27.65 -33.27 6.50
N SER A 207 -26.72 -32.33 6.41
CA SER A 207 -25.28 -32.59 6.52
C SER A 207 -24.57 -31.56 7.36
N PHE A 208 -23.40 -31.91 7.91
CA PHE A 208 -22.53 -31.06 8.69
C PHE A 208 -21.12 -31.09 8.14
N ASP A 209 -20.47 -29.93 8.08
CA ASP A 209 -19.04 -29.82 7.86
C ASP A 209 -18.36 -29.37 9.16
N LEU A 210 -17.48 -30.20 9.69
CA LEU A 210 -16.68 -29.91 10.87
C LEU A 210 -15.23 -29.72 10.47
N GLY A 211 -14.64 -28.60 10.82
CA GLY A 211 -13.23 -28.34 10.59
C GLY A 211 -12.52 -27.93 11.86
N TYR A 212 -11.31 -28.45 12.06
CA TYR A 212 -10.41 -28.04 13.13
C TYR A 212 -8.98 -27.99 12.63
N ARG A 213 -8.25 -26.98 13.07
CA ARG A 213 -6.82 -26.81 12.76
C ARG A 213 -6.09 -26.23 13.96
N TYR A 214 -4.96 -26.82 14.26
CA TYR A 214 -3.96 -26.29 15.18
C TYR A 214 -2.77 -25.76 14.39
N ASP A 215 -2.33 -24.55 14.72
CA ASP A 215 -1.16 -23.90 14.11
C ASP A 215 -0.17 -23.47 15.18
N ASN A 216 1.12 -23.62 14.85
CA ASN A 216 2.25 -23.15 15.65
C ASN A 216 3.22 -22.43 14.72
N ILE A 217 3.29 -21.11 14.83
CA ILE A 217 4.05 -20.23 13.95
C ILE A 217 5.15 -19.55 14.75
N GLY A 218 6.38 -19.67 14.29
CA GLY A 218 7.56 -19.06 14.90
C GLY A 218 8.24 -18.06 13.97
N TYR A 219 8.73 -16.97 14.53
CA TYR A 219 9.50 -15.94 13.83
C TYR A 219 10.86 -15.78 14.49
N LYS A 220 11.90 -15.74 13.68
CA LYS A 220 13.28 -15.54 14.11
C LYS A 220 13.96 -14.54 13.19
N PRO A 221 14.06 -13.27 13.59
CA PRO A 221 14.89 -12.31 12.87
C PRO A 221 16.37 -12.66 13.04
N HIS A 222 17.20 -12.18 12.09
CA HIS A 222 18.63 -12.41 12.07
C HIS A 222 19.37 -11.12 11.77
N TYR A 223 20.50 -10.92 12.43
CA TYR A 223 21.41 -9.84 12.11
C TYR A 223 22.85 -10.28 12.39
N ILE A 224 23.73 -10.03 11.43
CA ILE A 224 25.18 -10.22 11.55
C ILE A 224 25.82 -8.91 11.10
N ALA A 225 26.44 -8.21 12.04
CA ALA A 225 27.12 -6.95 11.76
C ALA A 225 28.17 -7.13 10.64
N GLY A 226 28.18 -6.23 9.67
CA GLY A 226 29.09 -6.27 8.52
C GLY A 226 28.66 -7.20 7.37
N SER A 227 27.70 -8.12 7.59
CA SER A 227 27.21 -9.03 6.53
C SER A 227 25.74 -8.80 6.18
N THR A 228 24.91 -8.44 7.14
CA THR A 228 23.49 -8.18 6.92
C THR A 228 23.29 -6.67 6.71
N PRO A 229 22.58 -6.24 5.65
CA PRO A 229 22.22 -4.84 5.49
C PRO A 229 21.51 -4.33 6.74
N LYS A 230 21.99 -3.23 7.30
CA LYS A 230 21.46 -2.68 8.56
C LYS A 230 20.16 -1.94 8.34
N LEU A 231 19.39 -1.81 9.41
CA LEU A 231 18.23 -0.94 9.43
C LEU A 231 18.68 0.53 9.43
N PRO A 232 17.83 1.50 8.97
CA PRO A 232 18.18 2.90 8.93
C PRO A 232 18.57 3.45 10.31
N ASP A 233 19.77 4.01 10.41
CA ASP A 233 20.40 4.46 11.67
C ASP A 233 19.52 5.47 12.42
N ASP A 234 18.97 6.41 11.71
CA ASP A 234 18.14 7.49 12.27
C ASP A 234 16.80 6.99 12.83
N ILE A 235 16.30 5.84 12.40
CA ILE A 235 15.08 5.23 12.96
C ILE A 235 15.40 4.43 14.21
N VAL A 236 16.43 3.60 14.14
CA VAL A 236 16.73 2.65 15.22
C VAL A 236 17.50 3.27 16.37
N LYS A 237 18.14 4.41 16.15
CA LYS A 237 18.84 5.17 17.19
C LYS A 237 17.90 5.51 18.36
N GLY A 238 18.20 4.99 19.54
CA GLY A 238 17.43 5.24 20.75
C GLY A 238 16.01 4.65 20.75
N LEU A 239 15.71 3.69 19.87
CA LEU A 239 14.36 3.16 19.68
C LEU A 239 13.88 2.32 20.88
N TYR A 240 14.66 1.35 21.29
CA TYR A 240 14.40 0.45 22.45
C TYR A 240 15.44 0.64 23.56
N ILE A 241 16.69 0.84 23.18
CA ILE A 241 17.79 1.13 24.08
C ILE A 241 18.06 2.63 23.94
N PRO A 242 17.77 3.44 24.98
CA PRO A 242 18.00 4.90 24.92
C PRO A 242 19.44 5.25 24.58
N LEU A 243 19.63 6.40 23.95
CA LEU A 243 20.96 6.94 23.74
C LEU A 243 21.66 7.16 25.09
N PRO A 244 22.95 6.79 25.21
CA PRO A 244 23.71 7.13 26.38
C PRO A 244 23.85 8.67 26.48
N LYS A 245 24.02 9.18 27.67
CA LYS A 245 24.42 10.57 27.87
C LYS A 245 25.92 10.67 27.55
N GLY A 246 26.33 11.78 27.01
CA GLY A 246 27.76 12.12 26.91
C GLY A 246 28.39 12.37 28.29
N GLU A 247 29.58 12.90 28.32
CA GLU A 247 30.24 13.27 29.56
C GLU A 247 29.50 14.40 30.29
N GLU A 248 29.50 14.35 31.61
CA GLU A 248 28.89 15.41 32.41
C GLU A 248 29.70 16.72 32.27
N ILE A 249 28.98 17.81 32.10
CA ILE A 249 29.60 19.13 31.96
C ILE A 249 30.13 19.59 33.32
N SER A 250 31.45 19.62 33.50
CA SER A 250 32.11 19.84 34.78
C SER A 250 31.75 21.18 35.45
N TRP A 251 31.41 22.20 34.65
CA TRP A 251 31.00 23.53 35.14
C TRP A 251 29.49 23.73 35.28
N ASN A 252 28.67 22.68 34.89
CA ASN A 252 27.22 22.71 34.99
C ASN A 252 26.70 21.32 35.41
N PRO A 253 26.83 20.93 36.69
CA PRO A 253 26.44 19.60 37.16
C PRO A 253 24.98 19.25 36.83
N GLY A 254 24.76 18.03 36.44
CA GLY A 254 23.45 17.53 36.01
C GLY A 254 23.15 17.71 34.51
N HIS A 255 24.03 18.42 33.79
CA HIS A 255 23.95 18.56 32.33
C HIS A 255 25.05 17.73 31.68
N TYR A 256 24.77 17.22 30.50
CA TYR A 256 25.63 16.29 29.78
C TYR A 256 25.85 16.77 28.36
N TYR A 257 27.02 16.50 27.80
CA TYR A 257 27.27 16.67 26.38
C TYR A 257 26.42 15.69 25.58
N ASP A 258 26.26 15.96 24.28
CA ASP A 258 25.68 15.01 23.36
C ASP A 258 26.55 13.75 23.26
N PRO A 259 25.96 12.58 22.99
CA PRO A 259 26.72 11.36 22.76
C PRO A 259 27.73 11.51 21.61
N THR A 260 28.88 10.88 21.74
CA THR A 260 29.86 10.83 20.64
C THR A 260 29.31 10.03 19.45
N GLU A 261 29.87 10.23 18.26
CA GLU A 261 29.50 9.45 17.07
C GLU A 261 29.67 7.93 17.28
N GLU A 262 30.70 7.53 18.03
CA GLU A 262 30.94 6.12 18.35
C GLU A 262 29.84 5.56 19.26
N GLN A 263 29.44 6.32 20.26
CA GLN A 263 28.33 5.96 21.14
C GLN A 263 27.00 5.85 20.36
N ILE A 264 26.78 6.75 19.41
CA ILE A 264 25.59 6.69 18.53
C ILE A 264 25.65 5.46 17.64
N LYS A 265 26.77 5.18 16.98
CA LYS A 265 26.96 3.98 16.14
C LYS A 265 26.76 2.69 16.95
N GLN A 266 27.31 2.62 18.15
CA GLN A 266 27.12 1.46 19.02
C GLN A 266 25.66 1.29 19.43
N ASN A 267 24.98 2.37 19.81
CA ASN A 267 23.55 2.35 20.15
C ASN A 267 22.67 1.87 18.99
N VAL A 268 22.98 2.25 17.75
CA VAL A 268 22.31 1.74 16.55
C VAL A 268 22.45 0.22 16.46
N ILE A 269 23.67 -0.29 16.60
CA ILE A 269 23.94 -1.75 16.55
C ILE A 269 23.20 -2.47 17.67
N ASP A 270 23.21 -1.92 18.88
CA ASP A 270 22.55 -2.50 20.04
C ASP A 270 21.03 -2.58 19.84
N ASN A 271 20.42 -1.53 19.28
CA ASN A 271 19.00 -1.53 18.94
C ASN A 271 18.65 -2.53 17.83
N ILE A 272 19.49 -2.67 16.80
CA ILE A 272 19.32 -3.68 15.76
C ILE A 272 19.41 -5.09 16.37
N ASN A 273 20.40 -5.33 17.23
CA ASN A 273 20.55 -6.60 17.93
C ASN A 273 19.36 -6.89 18.86
N TYR A 274 18.83 -5.86 19.52
CA TYR A 274 17.61 -5.99 20.32
C TYR A 274 16.45 -6.51 19.45
N ILE A 275 16.19 -5.90 18.27
CA ILE A 275 15.17 -6.35 17.33
C ILE A 275 15.44 -7.78 16.86
N ALA A 276 16.69 -8.09 16.50
CA ALA A 276 17.10 -9.41 16.03
C ALA A 276 16.90 -10.52 17.07
N ASN A 277 16.93 -10.17 18.35
CA ASN A 277 16.68 -11.10 19.46
C ASN A 277 15.19 -11.26 19.81
N GLN A 278 14.28 -10.48 19.22
CA GLN A 278 12.84 -10.57 19.46
C GLN A 278 12.20 -11.73 18.69
N LYS A 279 12.50 -12.95 19.10
CA LYS A 279 11.85 -14.16 18.57
C LYS A 279 10.42 -14.23 19.08
N LYS A 280 9.47 -14.56 18.18
CA LYS A 280 8.05 -14.68 18.54
C LYS A 280 7.52 -16.06 18.15
N LYS A 281 6.56 -16.53 18.94
CA LYS A 281 5.90 -17.81 18.71
C LYS A 281 4.42 -17.70 19.03
N TYR A 282 3.59 -18.09 18.10
CA TYR A 282 2.13 -18.06 18.22
C TYR A 282 1.57 -19.47 18.07
N LYS A 283 0.65 -19.83 18.95
CA LYS A 283 -0.13 -21.06 18.88
C LYS A 283 -1.59 -20.69 18.76
N ALA A 284 -2.30 -21.30 17.85
CA ALA A 284 -3.70 -20.98 17.62
C ALA A 284 -4.53 -22.22 17.25
N HIS A 285 -5.80 -22.15 17.58
CA HIS A 285 -6.81 -23.12 17.26
C HIS A 285 -7.89 -22.47 16.43
N SER A 286 -8.11 -22.97 15.23
CA SER A 286 -9.16 -22.58 14.32
C SER A 286 -10.19 -23.71 14.22
N TYR A 287 -11.46 -23.37 14.10
CA TYR A 287 -12.51 -24.36 13.91
C TYR A 287 -13.67 -23.76 13.12
N SER A 288 -14.40 -24.63 12.45
CA SER A 288 -15.60 -24.29 11.67
C SER A 288 -16.66 -25.36 11.83
N LEU A 289 -17.90 -24.91 11.82
CA LEU A 289 -19.09 -25.74 11.74
C LEU A 289 -20.01 -25.13 10.68
N THR A 290 -20.38 -25.93 9.68
CA THR A 290 -21.45 -25.61 8.74
C THR A 290 -22.54 -26.66 8.90
N SER A 291 -23.78 -26.25 9.05
CA SER A 291 -24.95 -27.10 8.95
C SER A 291 -25.64 -26.78 7.61
N THR A 292 -25.79 -27.77 6.76
CA THR A 292 -26.52 -27.67 5.49
C THR A 292 -27.83 -28.45 5.63
N ILE A 293 -28.93 -27.73 5.39
CA ILE A 293 -30.29 -28.23 5.48
C ILE A 293 -30.93 -28.04 4.12
N ASP A 294 -31.32 -29.11 3.49
CA ASP A 294 -31.99 -29.18 2.17
C ASP A 294 -33.46 -29.65 2.34
N PRO A 295 -34.38 -28.77 2.79
CA PRO A 295 -35.76 -29.18 3.08
C PRO A 295 -36.51 -29.70 1.84
N THR A 296 -36.05 -29.27 0.67
CA THR A 296 -36.55 -29.70 -0.64
C THR A 296 -35.37 -29.74 -1.64
N ASN A 297 -35.57 -30.34 -2.79
CA ASN A 297 -34.59 -30.36 -3.89
C ASN A 297 -34.28 -28.96 -4.47
N TYR A 298 -35.01 -27.93 -4.06
CA TYR A 298 -34.87 -26.57 -4.60
C TYR A 298 -34.37 -25.56 -3.57
N LEU A 299 -34.35 -25.93 -2.30
CA LEU A 299 -34.06 -24.99 -1.21
C LEU A 299 -32.95 -25.55 -0.34
N ARG A 300 -31.88 -24.76 -0.21
CA ARG A 300 -30.77 -25.01 0.71
C ARG A 300 -30.63 -23.89 1.71
N LEU A 301 -30.59 -24.24 2.98
CA LEU A 301 -30.25 -23.34 4.09
C LEU A 301 -28.88 -23.77 4.66
N GLN A 302 -27.96 -22.83 4.80
CA GLN A 302 -26.67 -23.06 5.43
C GLN A 302 -26.48 -22.13 6.62
N LEU A 303 -26.13 -22.73 7.76
CA LEU A 303 -25.75 -22.03 8.99
C LEU A 303 -24.28 -22.28 9.25
N ARG A 304 -23.48 -21.20 9.29
CA ARG A 304 -22.03 -21.30 9.43
C ARG A 304 -21.55 -20.55 10.67
N TYR A 305 -20.69 -21.20 11.42
CA TYR A 305 -19.93 -20.58 12.48
C TYR A 305 -18.46 -20.95 12.34
N SER A 306 -17.57 -19.95 12.40
CA SER A 306 -16.13 -20.21 12.35
C SER A 306 -15.35 -19.29 13.28
N LYS A 307 -14.25 -19.83 13.79
CA LYS A 307 -13.20 -19.08 14.46
C LYS A 307 -11.90 -19.34 13.73
N GLY A 308 -11.31 -18.27 13.22
CA GLY A 308 -9.99 -18.27 12.62
C GLY A 308 -9.05 -17.31 13.36
N PHE A 309 -7.78 -17.36 12.99
CA PHE A 309 -6.79 -16.42 13.48
C PHE A 309 -5.88 -15.97 12.31
N ARG A 310 -5.21 -14.84 12.50
CA ARG A 310 -4.12 -14.37 11.66
C ARG A 310 -2.94 -14.00 12.57
N ALA A 311 -1.83 -14.68 12.42
CA ALA A 311 -0.59 -14.23 13.06
C ALA A 311 -0.12 -12.91 12.44
N PRO A 312 0.47 -11.98 13.21
CA PRO A 312 1.13 -10.81 12.63
C PRO A 312 2.18 -11.25 11.63
N THR A 313 2.29 -10.53 10.52
CA THR A 313 3.34 -10.80 9.54
C THR A 313 4.71 -10.30 10.04
N SER A 314 5.80 -10.80 9.45
CA SER A 314 7.15 -10.27 9.74
C SER A 314 7.24 -8.77 9.50
N ASP A 315 6.54 -8.28 8.46
CA ASP A 315 6.53 -6.85 8.12
C ASP A 315 5.78 -6.02 9.18
N GLU A 316 4.66 -6.52 9.69
CA GLU A 316 3.93 -5.81 10.74
C GLU A 316 4.72 -5.71 12.05
N MET A 317 5.59 -6.70 12.34
CA MET A 317 6.35 -6.76 13.58
C MET A 317 7.72 -6.09 13.52
N TYR A 318 8.46 -6.28 12.42
CA TYR A 318 9.90 -5.95 12.36
C TYR A 318 10.24 -4.87 11.33
N PHE A 319 9.28 -4.38 10.56
CA PHE A 319 9.51 -3.40 9.50
C PHE A 319 9.81 -2.02 10.08
N THR A 320 10.93 -1.42 9.66
CA THR A 320 11.39 -0.09 10.07
C THR A 320 11.47 0.80 8.84
N PHE A 321 10.34 1.30 8.39
CA PHE A 321 10.29 2.08 7.16
C PHE A 321 10.56 3.55 7.41
N LYS A 322 11.46 4.11 6.61
CA LYS A 322 11.71 5.55 6.56
C LYS A 322 11.26 6.10 5.20
N HIS A 323 10.46 7.12 5.25
CA HIS A 323 10.08 7.96 4.12
C HIS A 323 10.42 9.43 4.47
N PRO A 324 10.66 10.33 3.52
CA PRO A 324 10.90 11.74 3.81
C PRO A 324 9.85 12.43 4.69
N ASP A 325 8.62 11.94 4.67
CA ASP A 325 7.49 12.56 5.37
C ASP A 325 7.00 11.78 6.59
N PHE A 326 7.33 10.51 6.73
CA PHE A 326 6.85 9.67 7.82
C PHE A 326 7.73 8.43 8.05
N THR A 327 7.56 7.83 9.21
CA THR A 327 8.30 6.64 9.62
C THR A 327 7.33 5.61 10.20
N ILE A 328 7.52 4.34 9.85
CA ILE A 328 6.82 3.22 10.47
C ILE A 328 7.79 2.53 11.43
N LEU A 329 7.40 2.49 12.70
CA LEU A 329 8.17 1.82 13.75
C LEU A 329 7.79 0.34 13.85
N PRO A 330 8.75 -0.55 14.14
CA PRO A 330 8.45 -1.94 14.41
C PRO A 330 7.65 -2.10 15.70
N ASN A 331 6.83 -3.14 15.78
CA ASN A 331 6.14 -3.55 17.01
C ASN A 331 6.20 -5.06 17.18
N THR A 332 7.14 -5.50 17.99
CA THR A 332 7.35 -6.92 18.26
C THR A 332 6.34 -7.50 19.25
N ASP A 333 5.48 -6.68 19.87
CA ASP A 333 4.52 -7.12 20.89
C ASP A 333 3.11 -7.37 20.33
N LEU A 334 2.98 -7.37 19.01
CA LEU A 334 1.73 -7.68 18.36
C LEU A 334 1.21 -9.08 18.72
N LYS A 335 -0.08 -9.15 18.97
CA LYS A 335 -0.83 -10.40 19.23
C LYS A 335 -1.55 -10.84 17.97
N PRO A 336 -1.81 -12.14 17.79
CA PRO A 336 -2.62 -12.63 16.69
C PRO A 336 -4.03 -12.04 16.70
N GLU A 337 -4.53 -11.69 15.52
CA GLU A 337 -5.94 -11.39 15.34
C GLU A 337 -6.77 -12.66 15.45
N ILE A 338 -7.92 -12.56 16.05
CA ILE A 338 -8.91 -13.64 16.13
C ILE A 338 -10.19 -13.14 15.46
N ALA A 339 -10.66 -13.86 14.45
CA ALA A 339 -11.90 -13.61 13.75
C ALA A 339 -12.95 -14.67 14.11
N LYS A 340 -14.15 -14.25 14.50
CA LYS A 340 -15.31 -15.12 14.71
C LYS A 340 -16.41 -14.70 13.76
N THR A 341 -16.77 -15.59 12.85
CA THR A 341 -17.78 -15.34 11.82
C THR A 341 -19.03 -16.16 12.08
N LYS A 342 -20.19 -15.53 11.94
CA LYS A 342 -21.50 -16.16 11.88
C LYS A 342 -22.11 -15.80 10.54
N GLU A 343 -22.63 -16.78 9.82
CA GLU A 343 -23.25 -16.57 8.52
C GLU A 343 -24.50 -17.46 8.38
N ILE A 344 -25.50 -16.90 7.73
CA ILE A 344 -26.70 -17.60 7.28
C ILE A 344 -26.79 -17.39 5.77
N ALA A 345 -26.84 -18.47 5.01
CA ALA A 345 -27.01 -18.45 3.57
C ALA A 345 -28.25 -19.23 3.17
N LEU A 346 -29.04 -18.65 2.28
CA LEU A 346 -30.22 -19.25 1.67
C LEU A 346 -29.99 -19.32 0.16
N THR A 347 -30.14 -20.52 -0.42
CA THR A 347 -30.04 -20.75 -1.85
C THR A 347 -31.29 -21.43 -2.37
N LEU A 348 -31.93 -20.77 -3.33
CA LEU A 348 -32.93 -21.40 -4.20
C LEU A 348 -32.24 -21.85 -5.48
N HIS A 349 -32.38 -23.08 -5.89
CA HIS A 349 -31.75 -23.61 -7.09
C HIS A 349 -32.66 -24.60 -7.81
N HIS A 350 -32.50 -24.66 -9.11
CA HIS A 350 -33.21 -25.60 -9.97
C HIS A 350 -32.40 -25.77 -11.27
N ASP A 351 -32.23 -27.01 -11.74
CA ASP A 351 -31.37 -27.30 -12.88
C ASP A 351 -31.75 -26.52 -14.14
N ASP A 352 -33.04 -26.35 -14.38
CA ASP A 352 -33.56 -25.65 -15.55
C ASP A 352 -33.61 -24.12 -15.42
N TRP A 353 -33.73 -23.60 -14.18
CA TRP A 353 -33.97 -22.16 -13.92
C TRP A 353 -32.75 -21.44 -13.37
N GLY A 354 -31.73 -22.18 -12.90
CA GLY A 354 -30.54 -21.62 -12.31
C GLY A 354 -30.66 -21.48 -10.78
N PHE A 355 -30.08 -20.41 -10.22
CA PHE A 355 -30.04 -20.24 -8.77
C PHE A 355 -30.08 -18.78 -8.32
N ILE A 356 -30.52 -18.58 -7.10
CA ILE A 356 -30.37 -17.34 -6.30
C ILE A 356 -29.86 -17.74 -4.93
N SER A 357 -28.68 -17.23 -4.56
CA SER A 357 -28.08 -17.41 -3.24
C SER A 357 -27.94 -16.06 -2.54
N THR A 358 -28.38 -16.00 -1.30
CA THR A 358 -28.25 -14.80 -0.45
C THR A 358 -27.57 -15.20 0.84
N SER A 359 -26.51 -14.49 1.25
CA SER A 359 -25.89 -14.68 2.55
C SER A 359 -25.86 -13.38 3.36
N ILE A 360 -26.01 -13.52 4.67
CA ILE A 360 -25.86 -12.45 5.65
C ILE A 360 -24.82 -12.93 6.66
N PHE A 361 -23.81 -12.12 6.91
CA PHE A 361 -22.75 -12.48 7.82
C PHE A 361 -22.35 -11.37 8.77
N LYS A 362 -21.76 -11.77 9.89
CA LYS A 362 -21.09 -10.88 10.84
C LYS A 362 -19.81 -11.53 11.34
N THR A 363 -18.69 -10.82 11.17
CA THR A 363 -17.39 -11.18 11.72
C THR A 363 -17.01 -10.20 12.82
N ASN A 364 -16.65 -10.73 13.97
CA ASN A 364 -16.09 -9.94 15.08
C ASN A 364 -14.60 -10.29 15.20
N TYR A 365 -13.76 -9.27 15.27
CA TYR A 365 -12.33 -9.39 15.45
C TYR A 365 -11.92 -9.00 16.86
N LYS A 366 -10.97 -9.71 17.41
CA LYS A 366 -10.23 -9.36 18.63
C LYS A 366 -8.76 -9.18 18.26
N ASN A 367 -8.11 -8.20 18.88
CA ASN A 367 -6.71 -7.84 18.60
C ASN A 367 -6.49 -7.47 17.12
N PHE A 368 -7.42 -6.78 16.50
CA PHE A 368 -7.31 -6.35 15.10
C PHE A 368 -6.05 -5.49 14.91
N ILE A 369 -5.19 -5.85 13.95
CA ILE A 369 -3.95 -5.12 13.69
C ILE A 369 -4.26 -3.94 12.76
N ASP A 370 -3.89 -2.75 13.21
CA ASP A 370 -4.12 -1.50 12.47
C ASP A 370 -2.91 -0.57 12.61
N LEU A 371 -2.62 0.17 11.53
CA LEU A 371 -1.57 1.17 11.52
C LEU A 371 -2.13 2.47 12.12
N ILE A 372 -1.51 2.97 13.17
CA ILE A 372 -1.92 4.22 13.82
C ILE A 372 -0.80 5.24 13.87
N PHE A 373 -1.17 6.50 13.96
CA PHE A 373 -0.26 7.58 14.30
C PHE A 373 0.13 7.55 15.78
N LYS A 374 1.42 7.67 16.05
CA LYS A 374 2.01 7.61 17.40
C LYS A 374 2.54 8.95 17.90
N GLY A 375 2.50 9.97 17.08
CA GLY A 375 3.06 11.28 17.37
C GLY A 375 4.13 11.69 16.35
N GLU A 376 4.85 12.75 16.68
CA GLU A 376 5.95 13.26 15.87
C GLU A 376 7.26 13.09 16.64
N LYS A 377 8.34 12.83 15.94
CA LYS A 377 9.69 12.77 16.49
C LYS A 377 10.65 13.51 15.57
N ASP A 378 11.54 14.23 16.20
CA ASP A 378 12.68 14.80 15.55
C ASP A 378 13.81 13.78 15.45
N PHE A 379 14.29 13.55 14.23
CA PHE A 379 15.39 12.64 13.95
C PHE A 379 16.68 13.38 13.59
N THR A 380 16.83 14.65 13.93
CA THR A 380 18.08 15.38 13.64
C THR A 380 19.27 14.73 14.33
N LEU A 381 20.27 14.47 13.53
CA LEU A 381 21.60 14.07 13.95
C LEU A 381 22.46 15.33 14.00
N GLY A 382 22.66 15.90 15.19
CA GLY A 382 23.64 16.96 15.40
C GLY A 382 23.07 18.34 15.71
N SER A 383 23.84 19.11 16.40
CA SER A 383 23.57 20.49 16.81
C SER A 383 23.51 21.41 15.61
N GLY A 384 22.36 22.01 15.32
CA GLY A 384 22.26 23.23 14.51
C GLY A 384 21.45 23.15 13.21
N GLY A 385 20.81 22.06 12.90
CA GLY A 385 19.87 21.98 11.77
C GLY A 385 18.43 22.24 12.21
N SER A 386 17.64 22.98 11.44
CA SER A 386 16.20 23.06 11.65
C SER A 386 15.60 21.66 11.43
N SER A 387 15.14 21.06 12.51
CA SER A 387 14.49 19.76 12.45
C SER A 387 13.07 19.90 11.93
N LEU A 388 12.74 19.07 10.95
CA LEU A 388 11.34 18.85 10.58
C LEU A 388 10.86 17.61 11.36
N PRO A 389 9.83 17.74 12.20
CA PRO A 389 9.29 16.58 12.89
C PRO A 389 8.70 15.58 11.89
N PHE A 390 9.08 14.33 12.04
CA PHE A 390 8.54 13.22 11.24
C PHE A 390 7.34 12.60 11.94
N SER A 391 6.29 12.37 11.17
CA SER A 391 5.13 11.62 11.65
C SER A 391 5.50 10.15 11.87
N LEU A 392 5.24 9.65 13.08
CA LEU A 392 5.48 8.27 13.46
C LEU A 392 4.20 7.45 13.37
N TYR A 393 4.30 6.31 12.71
CA TYR A 393 3.26 5.30 12.64
C TYR A 393 3.74 3.98 13.22
N GLN A 394 2.82 3.20 13.75
CA GLN A 394 3.11 1.87 14.27
C GLN A 394 1.88 0.97 14.14
N ASN A 395 2.09 -0.28 13.78
CA ASN A 395 1.05 -1.30 13.88
C ASN A 395 0.75 -1.61 15.34
N ILE A 396 -0.51 -1.58 15.71
CA ILE A 396 -0.97 -1.96 17.05
C ILE A 396 -2.14 -2.93 16.97
N ASN A 397 -2.42 -3.63 18.07
CA ASN A 397 -3.67 -4.36 18.20
C ASN A 397 -4.78 -3.42 18.71
N ARG A 398 -5.85 -3.26 17.94
CA ARG A 398 -7.10 -2.67 18.41
C ARG A 398 -7.92 -3.75 19.12
N ASP A 399 -8.58 -3.40 20.20
CA ASP A 399 -9.31 -4.37 21.02
C ASP A 399 -10.43 -5.06 20.25
N ASN A 400 -11.22 -4.28 19.50
CA ASN A 400 -12.40 -4.78 18.79
C ASN A 400 -12.53 -4.17 17.39
N ALA A 401 -12.87 -5.02 16.44
CA ALA A 401 -13.37 -4.61 15.15
C ALA A 401 -14.50 -5.54 14.71
N SER A 402 -15.37 -5.09 13.84
CA SER A 402 -16.43 -5.92 13.28
C SER A 402 -16.73 -5.56 11.84
N VAL A 403 -17.04 -6.58 11.04
CA VAL A 403 -17.55 -6.45 9.68
C VAL A 403 -18.87 -7.20 9.59
N LYS A 404 -19.88 -6.59 9.00
CA LYS A 404 -21.15 -7.23 8.66
C LYS A 404 -21.52 -6.93 7.22
N GLY A 405 -22.21 -7.85 6.59
CA GLY A 405 -22.56 -7.68 5.19
C GLY A 405 -23.66 -8.59 4.73
N ILE A 406 -24.10 -8.29 3.52
CA ILE A 406 -25.02 -9.10 2.72
C ILE A 406 -24.44 -9.28 1.33
N GLU A 407 -24.52 -10.51 0.82
CA GLU A 407 -24.10 -10.88 -0.52
C GLU A 407 -25.25 -11.62 -1.22
N ILE A 408 -25.46 -11.26 -2.48
CA ILE A 408 -26.42 -11.95 -3.36
C ILE A 408 -25.67 -12.38 -4.61
N ASN A 409 -25.86 -13.62 -5.01
CA ASN A 409 -25.35 -14.16 -6.26
C ASN A 409 -26.43 -14.95 -6.95
N SER A 410 -26.74 -14.63 -8.20
CA SER A 410 -27.77 -15.30 -8.95
C SER A 410 -27.40 -15.48 -10.42
N LYS A 411 -27.89 -16.56 -11.00
CA LYS A 411 -27.87 -16.82 -12.44
C LYS A 411 -29.16 -17.51 -12.81
N LEU A 412 -29.91 -16.94 -13.73
CA LEU A 412 -31.20 -17.46 -14.21
C LEU A 412 -31.10 -17.83 -15.69
N PHE A 413 -31.50 -19.02 -16.05
CA PHE A 413 -31.57 -19.50 -17.44
C PHE A 413 -32.94 -19.21 -18.02
N LEU A 414 -32.99 -18.53 -19.16
CA LEU A 414 -34.25 -18.05 -19.74
C LEU A 414 -34.93 -19.04 -20.71
N GLY A 415 -34.24 -20.11 -21.08
CA GLY A 415 -34.71 -21.07 -22.08
C GLY A 415 -36.04 -21.76 -21.76
N LYS A 416 -36.36 -21.89 -20.47
CA LYS A 416 -37.65 -22.43 -20.02
C LYS A 416 -38.82 -21.43 -20.06
N MET A 417 -38.51 -20.11 -20.11
CA MET A 417 -39.56 -19.09 -20.24
C MET A 417 -40.11 -19.04 -21.66
N ALA A 418 -39.24 -19.14 -22.68
CA ALA A 418 -39.63 -19.16 -24.07
C ALA A 418 -38.53 -19.85 -24.91
N LYS A 419 -38.93 -20.65 -25.90
CA LYS A 419 -37.97 -21.39 -26.75
C LYS A 419 -36.93 -20.51 -27.45
N PHE A 420 -37.31 -19.28 -27.85
CA PHE A 420 -36.39 -18.34 -28.50
C PHE A 420 -35.34 -17.75 -27.53
N MET A 421 -35.55 -17.89 -26.22
CA MET A 421 -34.61 -17.48 -25.19
C MET A 421 -33.62 -18.59 -24.79
N ASN A 422 -33.66 -19.71 -25.47
CA ASN A 422 -32.72 -20.80 -25.19
C ASN A 422 -31.28 -20.37 -25.40
N GLY A 423 -30.42 -20.63 -24.42
CA GLY A 423 -29.04 -20.16 -24.36
C GLY A 423 -28.87 -18.81 -23.61
N PHE A 424 -29.92 -18.01 -23.46
CA PHE A 424 -29.84 -16.77 -22.71
C PHE A 424 -29.88 -16.99 -21.20
N ASN A 425 -29.08 -16.19 -20.48
CA ASN A 425 -29.08 -16.16 -19.03
C ASN A 425 -28.98 -14.73 -18.50
N LEU A 426 -29.53 -14.51 -17.32
CA LEU A 426 -29.37 -13.28 -16.54
C LEU A 426 -28.59 -13.58 -15.28
N SER A 427 -27.67 -12.72 -14.92
CA SER A 427 -26.95 -12.81 -13.66
C SER A 427 -27.03 -11.52 -12.87
N TYR A 428 -27.06 -11.65 -11.56
CA TYR A 428 -27.03 -10.51 -10.65
C TYR A 428 -26.15 -10.84 -9.46
N LYS A 429 -25.20 -9.92 -9.16
CA LYS A 429 -24.39 -9.99 -7.96
C LYS A 429 -24.52 -8.67 -7.19
N TYR A 430 -24.65 -8.79 -5.88
CA TYR A 430 -24.73 -7.65 -4.97
C TYR A 430 -23.85 -7.92 -3.77
N THR A 431 -23.03 -6.93 -3.40
CA THR A 431 -22.19 -6.97 -2.19
C THR A 431 -22.29 -5.66 -1.45
N TYR A 432 -22.66 -5.75 -0.19
CA TYR A 432 -22.64 -4.62 0.73
C TYR A 432 -22.02 -5.04 2.05
N GLN A 433 -21.04 -4.27 2.50
CA GLN A 433 -20.34 -4.52 3.76
C GLN A 433 -20.19 -3.22 4.55
N LYS A 434 -20.19 -3.34 5.88
CA LYS A 434 -19.91 -2.25 6.80
C LYS A 434 -18.94 -2.74 7.87
N GLY A 435 -17.80 -2.05 7.99
CA GLY A 435 -16.75 -2.36 8.97
C GLY A 435 -16.54 -1.20 9.95
N ARG A 436 -16.35 -1.52 11.22
CA ARG A 436 -16.06 -0.57 12.31
C ARG A 436 -14.99 -1.12 13.24
N MET A 437 -14.12 -0.22 13.72
CA MET A 437 -13.10 -0.49 14.74
C MET A 437 -13.41 0.34 15.99
N ASN A 438 -13.12 -0.20 17.16
CA ASN A 438 -13.34 0.48 18.46
C ASN A 438 -14.69 1.23 18.54
N GLY A 439 -15.76 0.54 18.13
CA GLY A 439 -17.13 1.06 18.12
C GLY A 439 -17.50 1.86 16.87
N ASN A 440 -16.83 2.96 16.57
CA ASN A 440 -17.29 3.91 15.53
C ASN A 440 -16.29 4.23 14.43
N ILE A 441 -15.02 3.85 14.53
CA ILE A 441 -14.01 4.17 13.51
C ILE A 441 -14.28 3.34 12.24
N PRO A 442 -14.54 3.95 11.08
CA PRO A 442 -14.74 3.21 9.84
C PRO A 442 -13.48 2.44 9.40
N MET A 443 -13.66 1.26 8.85
CA MET A 443 -12.58 0.47 8.25
C MET A 443 -12.38 0.87 6.78
N ASN A 444 -11.25 1.46 6.45
CA ASN A 444 -10.93 1.87 5.07
C ASN A 444 -10.78 0.70 4.10
N ALA A 445 -10.53 -0.51 4.59
CA ALA A 445 -10.44 -1.71 3.76
C ALA A 445 -11.78 -2.13 3.14
N ILE A 446 -12.92 -1.68 3.72
CA ILE A 446 -14.25 -2.03 3.23
C ILE A 446 -14.54 -1.32 1.91
N GLN A 447 -14.82 -2.11 0.88
CA GLN A 447 -15.17 -1.61 -0.45
C GLN A 447 -16.58 -0.99 -0.47
N PRO A 448 -16.85 -0.04 -1.39
CA PRO A 448 -18.21 0.47 -1.60
C PRO A 448 -19.17 -0.63 -2.05
N LYS A 449 -20.44 -0.40 -1.80
CA LYS A 449 -21.52 -1.26 -2.32
C LYS A 449 -21.36 -1.46 -3.83
N THR A 450 -21.38 -2.71 -4.28
CA THR A 450 -21.18 -3.09 -5.68
C THR A 450 -22.34 -3.94 -6.18
N MET A 451 -22.79 -3.65 -7.39
CA MET A 451 -23.82 -4.40 -8.11
C MET A 451 -23.29 -4.77 -9.50
N VAL A 452 -23.48 -6.00 -9.89
CA VAL A 452 -23.13 -6.46 -11.24
C VAL A 452 -24.37 -7.10 -11.85
N TYR A 453 -24.78 -6.59 -12.99
CA TYR A 453 -25.85 -7.15 -13.82
C TYR A 453 -25.21 -7.78 -15.04
N GLY A 454 -25.59 -8.99 -15.38
CA GLY A 454 -25.10 -9.70 -16.56
C GLY A 454 -26.23 -10.21 -17.44
N LEU A 455 -26.05 -10.05 -18.74
CA LEU A 455 -26.84 -10.71 -19.77
C LEU A 455 -25.88 -11.58 -20.58
N GLY A 456 -26.07 -12.89 -20.53
CA GLY A 456 -25.25 -13.84 -21.27
C GLY A 456 -26.07 -14.61 -22.30
N TYR A 457 -25.38 -15.04 -23.33
CA TYR A 457 -25.88 -16.00 -24.29
C TYR A 457 -24.81 -17.06 -24.53
N ASP A 458 -25.21 -18.33 -24.50
CA ASP A 458 -24.37 -19.47 -24.82
C ASP A 458 -25.12 -20.35 -25.82
N HIS A 459 -24.57 -20.51 -27.02
CA HIS A 459 -25.16 -21.34 -28.03
C HIS A 459 -25.29 -22.78 -27.51
N PRO A 460 -26.42 -23.47 -27.72
CA PRO A 460 -26.63 -24.82 -27.20
C PRO A 460 -25.53 -25.84 -27.52
N ASP A 461 -24.89 -25.71 -28.68
CA ASP A 461 -23.73 -26.52 -29.08
C ASP A 461 -22.39 -25.94 -28.63
N HIS A 462 -22.37 -24.91 -27.81
CA HIS A 462 -21.18 -24.20 -27.34
C HIS A 462 -20.26 -23.65 -28.44
N LYS A 463 -20.80 -23.37 -29.63
CA LYS A 463 -20.03 -22.84 -30.77
C LYS A 463 -19.63 -21.40 -30.62
N PHE A 464 -20.44 -20.60 -29.93
CA PHE A 464 -20.19 -19.22 -29.60
C PHE A 464 -21.04 -18.78 -28.43
N GLY A 465 -20.60 -17.72 -27.76
CA GLY A 465 -21.36 -17.12 -26.69
C GLY A 465 -20.83 -15.72 -26.38
N PHE A 466 -21.61 -14.96 -25.63
CA PHE A 466 -21.23 -13.65 -25.16
C PHE A 466 -21.81 -13.35 -23.78
N ASP A 467 -21.14 -12.48 -23.05
CA ASP A 467 -21.60 -11.88 -21.80
C ASP A 467 -21.48 -10.36 -21.89
N PHE A 468 -22.53 -9.69 -21.51
CA PHE A 468 -22.57 -8.26 -21.32
C PHE A 468 -22.76 -7.97 -19.83
N TYR A 469 -21.78 -7.29 -19.22
CA TYR A 469 -21.81 -6.94 -17.80
C TYR A 469 -21.93 -5.43 -17.59
N THR A 470 -22.80 -5.05 -16.66
CA THR A 470 -22.91 -3.70 -16.11
C THR A 470 -22.49 -3.74 -14.66
N THR A 471 -21.35 -3.15 -14.32
CA THR A 471 -20.89 -3.04 -12.94
C THR A 471 -21.15 -1.62 -12.42
N HIS A 472 -21.97 -1.52 -11.39
CA HIS A 472 -22.22 -0.27 -10.68
C HIS A 472 -21.57 -0.31 -9.30
N VAL A 473 -20.71 0.67 -9.01
CA VAL A 473 -20.06 0.86 -7.71
C VAL A 473 -20.56 2.16 -7.10
N ALA A 474 -21.07 2.09 -5.89
CA ALA A 474 -21.59 3.26 -5.16
C ALA A 474 -20.44 4.19 -4.70
N SER A 475 -20.77 5.41 -4.35
CA SER A 475 -19.82 6.34 -3.74
C SER A 475 -19.37 5.86 -2.36
N LYS A 476 -18.15 6.21 -2.00
CA LYS A 476 -17.64 6.14 -0.63
C LYS A 476 -17.62 7.55 -0.06
N ASN A 477 -18.36 7.78 1.01
CA ASN A 477 -18.51 9.10 1.62
C ASN A 477 -17.51 9.29 2.78
N PRO A 478 -17.19 10.52 3.18
CA PRO A 478 -16.26 10.79 4.27
C PRO A 478 -16.62 10.10 5.60
N GLN A 479 -17.91 10.04 5.95
CA GLN A 479 -18.38 9.35 7.17
C GLN A 479 -18.16 7.83 7.18
N ASP A 480 -17.88 7.24 6.02
CA ASP A 480 -17.57 5.82 5.85
C ASP A 480 -16.06 5.57 5.72
N THR A 481 -15.26 6.58 5.98
CA THR A 481 -13.80 6.54 5.88
C THR A 481 -13.14 7.01 7.17
N TYR A 482 -11.89 6.64 7.37
CA TYR A 482 -11.07 7.10 8.48
C TYR A 482 -9.78 7.71 7.94
N ASN A 483 -9.64 9.03 8.11
CA ASN A 483 -8.42 9.74 7.74
C ASN A 483 -7.44 9.75 8.91
N ILE A 484 -6.46 8.84 8.87
CA ILE A 484 -5.43 8.75 9.91
C ILE A 484 -4.54 9.98 9.97
N TYR A 485 -4.51 10.80 8.92
CA TYR A 485 -3.68 12.01 8.82
C TYR A 485 -4.40 13.28 9.28
N ALA A 486 -5.71 13.23 9.50
CA ALA A 486 -6.51 14.43 9.80
C ALA A 486 -6.05 15.16 11.06
N LYS A 487 -5.70 14.43 12.11
CA LYS A 487 -5.21 14.99 13.37
C LYS A 487 -3.84 15.64 13.26
N GLU A 488 -2.99 15.10 12.38
CA GLU A 488 -1.60 15.49 12.28
C GLU A 488 -1.40 16.73 11.45
N ARG A 489 -2.21 16.86 10.41
CA ARG A 489 -1.98 17.86 9.37
C ARG A 489 -3.18 18.78 9.12
N GLY A 490 -4.19 18.73 9.97
CA GLY A 490 -5.39 19.55 9.83
C GLY A 490 -6.18 19.24 8.54
N GLU A 491 -6.07 18.01 8.01
CA GLU A 491 -6.76 17.63 6.79
C GLU A 491 -8.23 17.36 7.03
N SER A 492 -9.07 17.83 6.10
CA SER A 492 -10.48 17.56 6.11
C SER A 492 -10.80 16.18 5.55
N ASP A 493 -11.73 15.46 6.19
CA ASP A 493 -12.31 14.21 5.66
C ASP A 493 -13.10 14.43 4.35
N THR A 494 -13.37 15.67 4.00
CA THR A 494 -14.04 16.03 2.74
C THR A 494 -13.08 16.13 1.55
N THR A 495 -11.78 15.97 1.75
CA THR A 495 -10.79 16.00 0.66
C THR A 495 -11.05 14.89 -0.36
N ILE A 496 -10.66 15.14 -1.61
CA ILE A 496 -10.94 14.21 -2.73
C ILE A 496 -10.35 12.81 -2.50
N LYS A 497 -9.25 12.71 -1.78
CA LYS A 497 -8.56 11.46 -1.46
C LYS A 497 -9.33 10.52 -0.53
N TRP A 498 -10.30 11.05 0.23
CA TRP A 498 -11.05 10.28 1.22
C TRP A 498 -12.48 9.98 0.79
N ARG A 499 -12.77 10.17 -0.48
CA ARG A 499 -14.06 9.83 -1.08
C ARG A 499 -13.87 9.33 -2.50
N SER A 500 -14.74 8.45 -2.95
CA SER A 500 -14.86 8.09 -4.34
C SER A 500 -16.28 8.34 -4.81
N LYS A 501 -16.44 8.85 -6.04
CA LYS A 501 -17.74 9.01 -6.68
C LYS A 501 -18.26 7.66 -7.15
N SER A 502 -19.57 7.50 -7.23
CA SER A 502 -20.17 6.35 -7.89
C SER A 502 -19.82 6.31 -9.38
N TYR A 503 -19.69 5.11 -9.90
CA TYR A 503 -19.45 4.91 -11.32
C TYR A 503 -20.14 3.65 -11.82
N THR A 504 -20.36 3.61 -13.13
CA THR A 504 -20.89 2.44 -13.84
C THR A 504 -19.97 2.18 -15.03
N ILE A 505 -19.55 0.94 -15.19
CA ILE A 505 -18.77 0.46 -16.35
C ILE A 505 -19.52 -0.66 -17.04
N LEU A 506 -19.34 -0.74 -18.36
CA LEU A 506 -19.93 -1.76 -19.22
C LEU A 506 -18.81 -2.57 -19.83
N ASP A 507 -18.94 -3.91 -19.77
CA ASP A 507 -17.98 -4.85 -20.34
C ASP A 507 -18.72 -5.80 -21.27
N PHE A 508 -18.09 -6.13 -22.40
CA PHE A 508 -18.59 -7.11 -23.35
C PHE A 508 -17.49 -8.15 -23.61
N ILE A 509 -17.82 -9.40 -23.41
CA ILE A 509 -16.89 -10.53 -23.57
C ILE A 509 -17.59 -11.56 -24.43
N GLY A 510 -16.88 -12.12 -25.40
CA GLY A 510 -17.42 -13.17 -26.24
C GLY A 510 -16.41 -14.27 -26.54
N TYR A 511 -16.92 -15.42 -26.95
CA TYR A 511 -16.08 -16.49 -27.47
C TYR A 511 -16.70 -17.10 -28.71
N VAL A 512 -15.83 -17.69 -29.51
CA VAL A 512 -16.20 -18.54 -30.65
C VAL A 512 -15.32 -19.78 -30.69
N GLN A 513 -15.92 -20.91 -31.00
CA GLN A 513 -15.26 -22.21 -31.17
C GLN A 513 -15.43 -22.66 -32.64
N PRO A 514 -14.55 -22.21 -33.55
CA PRO A 514 -14.67 -22.51 -34.98
C PRO A 514 -14.53 -23.98 -35.28
N ILE A 515 -13.70 -24.67 -34.52
CA ILE A 515 -13.52 -26.14 -34.54
C ILE A 515 -13.43 -26.64 -33.10
N LYS A 516 -13.71 -27.92 -32.89
CA LYS A 516 -13.84 -28.55 -31.57
C LYS A 516 -12.68 -28.25 -30.60
N ASN A 517 -11.46 -28.11 -31.11
CA ASN A 517 -10.25 -27.95 -30.31
C ASN A 517 -9.74 -26.52 -30.26
N LEU A 518 -10.41 -25.55 -30.90
CA LEU A 518 -9.95 -24.15 -30.95
C LEU A 518 -11.01 -23.22 -30.36
N THR A 519 -10.68 -22.56 -29.29
CA THR A 519 -11.50 -21.49 -28.69
C THR A 519 -10.81 -20.15 -28.76
N ILE A 520 -11.49 -19.17 -29.33
CA ILE A 520 -11.04 -17.76 -29.38
C ILE A 520 -11.96 -16.97 -28.46
N ARG A 521 -11.37 -16.24 -27.49
CA ARG A 521 -12.10 -15.33 -26.61
C ARG A 521 -11.63 -13.90 -26.84
N ALA A 522 -12.56 -12.99 -26.92
CA ALA A 522 -12.25 -11.57 -27.02
C ALA A 522 -13.17 -10.75 -26.09
N GLY A 523 -12.66 -9.65 -25.58
CA GLY A 523 -13.42 -8.78 -24.70
C GLY A 523 -13.06 -7.31 -24.88
N VAL A 524 -14.08 -6.47 -24.73
CA VAL A 524 -13.95 -5.01 -24.62
C VAL A 524 -14.39 -4.61 -23.23
N TYR A 525 -13.46 -4.13 -22.46
CA TYR A 525 -13.68 -3.68 -21.08
C TYR A 525 -13.80 -2.17 -21.02
N ASN A 526 -14.69 -1.70 -20.14
CA ASN A 526 -15.04 -0.29 -20.04
C ASN A 526 -15.48 0.28 -21.40
N LEU A 527 -16.49 -0.34 -22.00
CA LEU A 527 -16.98 -0.06 -23.35
C LEU A 527 -17.27 1.43 -23.59
N THR A 528 -17.78 2.13 -22.58
CA THR A 528 -18.12 3.56 -22.63
C THR A 528 -16.91 4.47 -22.39
N ASN A 529 -15.70 3.93 -22.20
CA ASN A 529 -14.49 4.67 -21.88
C ASN A 529 -14.68 5.61 -20.66
N ARG A 530 -15.38 5.14 -19.63
CA ARG A 530 -15.66 5.91 -18.41
C ARG A 530 -14.37 6.20 -17.67
N LYS A 531 -14.11 7.45 -17.32
CA LYS A 531 -13.06 7.85 -16.37
C LYS A 531 -13.58 7.71 -14.96
N TYR A 532 -12.91 6.90 -14.14
CA TYR A 532 -13.29 6.66 -12.75
C TYR A 532 -12.08 6.34 -11.90
N ILE A 533 -12.21 6.53 -10.59
CA ILE A 533 -11.21 6.18 -9.58
C ILE A 533 -11.86 5.16 -8.66
N THR A 534 -11.21 4.02 -8.49
CA THR A 534 -11.65 3.01 -7.52
C THR A 534 -11.41 3.51 -6.10
N TRP A 535 -12.14 2.98 -5.12
CA TRP A 535 -11.87 3.29 -3.72
C TRP A 535 -10.44 2.89 -3.32
N GLU A 536 -9.92 1.80 -3.85
CA GLU A 536 -8.55 1.35 -3.63
C GLU A 536 -7.52 2.40 -4.05
N SER A 537 -7.67 2.98 -5.24
CA SER A 537 -6.83 4.09 -5.71
C SER A 537 -7.08 5.37 -4.90
N ALA A 538 -8.34 5.71 -4.63
CA ALA A 538 -8.67 6.94 -3.90
C ALA A 538 -8.07 6.97 -2.49
N ARG A 539 -8.10 5.85 -1.77
CA ARG A 539 -7.53 5.75 -0.42
C ARG A 539 -6.00 5.78 -0.38
N SER A 540 -5.33 5.53 -1.51
CA SER A 540 -3.87 5.62 -1.62
C SER A 540 -3.36 7.05 -1.85
N ILE A 541 -4.24 7.98 -2.23
CA ILE A 541 -3.87 9.37 -2.47
C ILE A 541 -3.50 10.03 -1.13
N ARG A 542 -2.40 10.77 -1.13
CA ARG A 542 -1.90 11.49 0.04
C ARG A 542 -1.92 13.00 -0.21
N SER A 543 -2.01 13.78 0.85
CA SER A 543 -1.87 15.24 0.79
C SER A 543 -0.41 15.70 0.80
N PHE A 544 0.51 14.80 1.12
CA PHE A 544 1.93 15.06 1.25
C PHE A 544 2.76 13.86 0.77
N GLY A 545 4.06 14.07 0.60
CA GLY A 545 4.99 13.07 0.08
C GLY A 545 5.18 13.20 -1.42
N THR A 546 6.11 12.42 -1.97
CA THR A 546 6.58 12.56 -3.34
C THR A 546 5.77 11.78 -4.36
N SER A 547 5.09 10.70 -3.96
CA SER A 547 4.54 9.73 -4.91
C SER A 547 3.04 9.83 -5.16
N ASN A 548 2.21 10.00 -4.15
CA ASN A 548 0.75 9.93 -4.29
C ASN A 548 0.03 11.25 -3.97
N VAL A 549 0.70 12.37 -4.31
CA VAL A 549 0.18 13.71 -4.03
C VAL A 549 -0.64 14.22 -5.19
N ILE A 550 -1.75 14.84 -4.87
CA ILE A 550 -2.53 15.67 -5.78
C ILE A 550 -2.65 17.09 -5.21
N GLU A 551 -2.75 18.08 -6.07
CA GLU A 551 -3.10 19.42 -5.63
C GLU A 551 -4.57 19.46 -5.22
N GLN A 552 -4.85 19.75 -3.95
CA GLN A 552 -6.19 19.66 -3.38
C GLN A 552 -7.17 20.73 -3.94
N SER A 553 -6.63 21.91 -4.29
CA SER A 553 -7.44 23.02 -4.80
C SER A 553 -7.89 22.83 -6.24
N THR A 554 -7.02 22.33 -7.10
CA THR A 554 -7.26 22.17 -8.54
C THR A 554 -7.51 20.74 -8.97
N GLY A 555 -7.14 19.75 -8.14
CA GLY A 555 -7.14 18.34 -8.49
C GLY A 555 -6.05 17.95 -9.49
N LEU A 556 -5.03 18.80 -9.70
CA LEU A 556 -3.92 18.50 -10.58
C LEU A 556 -3.21 17.22 -10.13
N GLY A 557 -2.93 16.32 -11.07
CA GLY A 557 -2.32 15.01 -10.78
C GLY A 557 -3.32 13.88 -10.54
N ILE A 558 -4.63 14.18 -10.41
CA ILE A 558 -5.67 13.16 -10.16
C ILE A 558 -5.78 12.12 -11.29
N ASN A 559 -5.41 12.51 -12.51
CA ASN A 559 -5.46 11.63 -13.67
C ASN A 559 -4.57 10.38 -13.55
N ARG A 560 -3.55 10.40 -12.72
CA ARG A 560 -2.67 9.24 -12.42
C ARG A 560 -3.41 8.11 -11.70
N PHE A 561 -4.51 8.42 -11.05
CA PHE A 561 -5.28 7.49 -10.22
C PHE A 561 -6.51 6.92 -10.92
N TYR A 562 -6.78 7.35 -12.15
CA TYR A 562 -7.86 6.76 -12.93
C TYR A 562 -7.58 5.30 -13.24
N ALA A 563 -8.61 4.48 -13.11
CA ALA A 563 -8.59 3.12 -13.61
C ALA A 563 -8.43 3.11 -15.15
N PRO A 564 -7.99 1.99 -15.73
CA PRO A 564 -7.85 1.88 -17.18
C PRO A 564 -9.13 2.30 -17.91
N GLY A 565 -8.96 3.07 -18.97
CA GLY A 565 -10.04 3.37 -19.92
C GLY A 565 -10.47 2.13 -20.69
N ARG A 566 -11.13 2.32 -21.83
CA ARG A 566 -11.48 1.22 -22.71
C ARG A 566 -10.24 0.41 -23.07
N ASN A 567 -10.31 -0.88 -22.86
CA ASN A 567 -9.23 -1.80 -23.21
C ASN A 567 -9.76 -3.08 -23.84
N TYR A 568 -8.89 -3.75 -24.57
CA TYR A 568 -9.23 -4.93 -25.35
C TYR A 568 -8.34 -6.08 -24.90
N ARG A 569 -8.93 -7.27 -24.80
CA ARG A 569 -8.17 -8.50 -24.49
C ARG A 569 -8.62 -9.59 -25.45
N MET A 570 -7.67 -10.43 -25.85
CA MET A 570 -7.93 -11.59 -26.68
C MET A 570 -7.09 -12.77 -26.18
N SER A 571 -7.65 -13.95 -26.21
CA SER A 571 -6.94 -15.20 -25.97
C SER A 571 -7.35 -16.24 -27.00
N VAL A 572 -6.40 -17.08 -27.38
CA VAL A 572 -6.60 -18.23 -28.26
C VAL A 572 -6.15 -19.47 -27.50
N GLN A 573 -7.04 -20.45 -27.39
CA GLN A 573 -6.77 -21.70 -26.71
C GLN A 573 -6.94 -22.84 -27.74
N PHE A 574 -5.90 -23.66 -27.87
CA PHE A 574 -5.91 -24.84 -28.70
C PHE A 574 -5.65 -26.07 -27.82
N GLU A 575 -6.52 -27.08 -27.91
CA GLU A 575 -6.41 -28.35 -27.16
C GLU A 575 -5.97 -29.46 -28.11
N PHE A 576 -4.90 -30.17 -27.75
CA PHE A 576 -4.31 -31.25 -28.56
C PHE A 576 -4.87 -32.61 -28.18
#